data_bf4797fe0eea90bed4dd7a01a1eaed61
#
_entry.id   bf4797fe0eea90bed4dd7a01a1eaed61
#
_cell.length_a   1.000
_cell.length_b   1.000
_cell.length_c   1.000
_cell.angle_alpha   90.00
_cell.angle_beta   90.00
_cell.angle_gamma   90.00
#
_symmetry.space_group_name_H-M   'P 1'
#
loop_
_entity.id
_entity.type
_entity.pdbx_description
1 polymer ?
#
loop_
_entity_poly.entity_id
_entity_poly.type
_entity_poly.pdbx_seq_one_letter_code
_entity_poly.pdbx_strand_id
1 'polypeptide(L)'
;MDTALTTEQHEIRRALRDLLARYGGPGAIPAAVGTAEGYDPALWRRLAGGLGLPGLALAEEYGGAGCTAAELALACEETGRALLPSPLLATAALAAPLIAALGTPDQRAALLPRIADGTLTAALRPPRRLARHRPRPHRRQPR
;
A
#
# COMPACT_ATOMS: atom_id res chain seq x y z
N MET A 1 -10.50 17.63 19.28
CA MET A 1 -9.85 17.34 18.00
C MET A 1 -10.95 17.17 16.97
N ASP A 2 -11.02 18.09 16.02
CA ASP A 2 -12.01 18.00 14.94
C ASP A 2 -11.60 16.86 14.00
N THR A 3 -12.40 15.81 13.93
CA THR A 3 -12.14 14.62 13.11
C THR A 3 -12.76 14.74 11.71
N ALA A 4 -13.23 15.94 11.36
CA ALA A 4 -13.78 16.19 10.03
C ALA A 4 -12.65 16.16 8.98
N LEU A 5 -12.90 15.46 7.88
CA LEU A 5 -11.98 15.43 6.74
C LEU A 5 -11.91 16.81 6.10
N THR A 6 -10.73 17.17 5.59
CA THR A 6 -10.57 18.37 4.75
C THR A 6 -11.25 18.17 3.38
N THR A 7 -11.47 19.28 2.66
CA THR A 7 -12.02 19.23 1.31
C THR A 7 -11.17 18.35 0.39
N GLU A 8 -9.85 18.50 0.45
CA GLU A 8 -8.89 17.70 -0.32
C GLU A 8 -8.97 16.20 0.01
N GLN A 9 -9.07 15.87 1.30
CA GLN A 9 -9.26 14.47 1.74
C GLN A 9 -10.58 13.88 1.22
N HIS A 10 -11.65 14.67 1.16
CA HIS A 10 -12.90 14.25 0.54
C HIS A 10 -12.78 14.01 -0.97
N GLU A 11 -12.00 14.83 -1.67
CA GLU A 11 -11.75 14.68 -3.11
C GLU A 11 -10.93 13.41 -3.41
N ILE A 12 -9.86 13.16 -2.65
CA ILE A 12 -9.06 11.92 -2.75
C ILE A 12 -9.96 10.70 -2.55
N ARG A 13 -10.77 10.70 -1.49
CA ARG A 13 -11.71 9.61 -1.20
C ARG A 13 -12.70 9.38 -2.33
N ARG A 14 -13.29 10.45 -2.88
CA ARG A 14 -14.23 10.35 -4.00
C ARG A 14 -13.58 9.79 -5.24
N ALA A 15 -12.44 10.35 -5.66
CA ALA A 15 -11.71 9.90 -6.85
C ALA A 15 -11.35 8.42 -6.78
N LEU A 16 -10.91 7.97 -5.60
CA LEU A 16 -10.55 6.57 -5.38
C LEU A 16 -11.79 5.66 -5.42
N ARG A 17 -12.91 6.05 -4.81
CA ARG A 17 -14.17 5.30 -4.88
C ARG A 17 -14.69 5.17 -6.30
N ASP A 18 -14.68 6.25 -7.06
CA ASP A 18 -15.14 6.26 -8.45
C ASP A 18 -14.27 5.32 -9.31
N LEU A 19 -12.98 5.32 -9.11
CA LEU A 19 -12.07 4.43 -9.81
C LEU A 19 -12.32 2.97 -9.43
N LEU A 20 -12.42 2.68 -8.14
CA LEU A 20 -12.66 1.32 -7.63
C LEU A 20 -14.04 0.80 -8.05
N ALA A 21 -15.06 1.64 -8.10
CA ALA A 21 -16.39 1.24 -8.58
C ALA A 21 -16.39 0.84 -10.06
N ARG A 22 -15.54 1.48 -10.89
CA ARG A 22 -15.42 1.16 -12.31
C ARG A 22 -14.65 -0.13 -12.59
N TYR A 23 -13.64 -0.44 -11.78
CA TYR A 23 -12.68 -1.53 -12.06
C TYR A 23 -12.68 -2.64 -11.01
N GLY A 24 -13.36 -2.45 -9.87
CA GLY A 24 -13.36 -3.36 -8.73
C GLY A 24 -14.66 -4.16 -8.56
N GLY A 25 -15.32 -4.57 -9.65
CA GLY A 25 -16.57 -5.34 -9.59
C GLY A 25 -16.44 -6.69 -8.88
N PRO A 26 -17.57 -7.39 -8.56
CA PRO A 26 -17.59 -8.60 -7.75
C PRO A 26 -16.71 -9.76 -8.27
N GLY A 27 -16.46 -9.81 -9.58
CA GLY A 27 -15.58 -10.79 -10.21
C GLY A 27 -14.09 -10.43 -10.20
N ALA A 28 -13.76 -9.17 -9.88
CA ALA A 28 -12.38 -8.67 -9.97
C ALA A 28 -11.46 -9.26 -8.88
N ILE A 29 -11.99 -9.48 -7.67
CA ILE A 29 -11.21 -9.99 -6.53
C ILE A 29 -10.72 -11.43 -6.79
N PRO A 30 -11.57 -12.41 -7.14
CA PRO A 30 -11.11 -13.76 -7.46
C PRO A 30 -10.13 -13.79 -8.63
N ALA A 31 -10.37 -12.99 -9.67
CA ALA A 31 -9.47 -12.89 -10.82
C ALA A 31 -8.10 -12.33 -10.41
N ALA A 32 -8.07 -11.28 -9.60
CA ALA A 32 -6.83 -10.64 -9.11
C ALA A 32 -6.00 -11.59 -8.24
N VAL A 33 -6.64 -12.30 -7.31
CA VAL A 33 -5.96 -13.28 -6.42
C VAL A 33 -5.41 -14.46 -7.20
N GLY A 34 -6.02 -14.83 -8.33
CA GLY A 34 -5.57 -15.91 -9.22
C GLY A 34 -4.37 -15.58 -10.09
N THR A 35 -3.90 -14.30 -10.11
CA THR A 35 -2.69 -13.91 -10.85
C THR A 35 -1.41 -14.36 -10.12
N ALA A 36 -0.30 -14.42 -10.84
CA ALA A 36 1.01 -14.73 -10.24
C ALA A 36 1.43 -13.68 -9.21
N GLU A 37 1.01 -12.44 -9.40
CA GLU A 37 1.28 -11.31 -8.52
C GLU A 37 0.36 -11.27 -7.29
N GLY A 38 -0.78 -11.96 -7.33
CA GLY A 38 -1.81 -11.92 -6.30
C GLY A 38 -2.64 -10.62 -6.28
N TYR A 39 -2.52 -9.78 -7.31
CA TYR A 39 -3.31 -8.57 -7.55
C TYR A 39 -3.43 -8.31 -9.05
N ASP A 40 -4.32 -7.37 -9.47
CA ASP A 40 -4.45 -6.95 -10.85
C ASP A 40 -3.38 -5.90 -11.21
N PRO A 41 -2.35 -6.24 -12.04
CA PRO A 41 -1.31 -5.29 -12.42
C PRO A 41 -1.82 -4.14 -13.30
N ALA A 42 -2.92 -4.34 -14.04
CA ALA A 42 -3.48 -3.28 -14.87
C ALA A 42 -4.18 -2.24 -13.99
N LEU A 43 -4.94 -2.68 -12.99
CA LEU A 43 -5.57 -1.79 -12.02
C LEU A 43 -4.49 -1.07 -11.18
N TRP A 44 -3.45 -1.77 -10.75
CA TRP A 44 -2.33 -1.14 -10.03
C TRP A 44 -1.69 0.01 -10.83
N ARG A 45 -1.41 -0.21 -12.13
CA ARG A 45 -0.88 0.86 -12.99
C ARG A 45 -1.83 2.05 -13.14
N ARG A 46 -3.14 1.84 -13.14
CA ARG A 46 -4.14 2.92 -13.16
C ARG A 46 -4.15 3.72 -11.85
N LEU A 47 -4.06 3.03 -10.71
CA LEU A 47 -3.97 3.66 -9.40
C LEU A 47 -2.68 4.49 -9.27
N ALA A 48 -1.58 3.99 -9.79
CA ALA A 48 -0.31 4.68 -9.79
C ALA A 48 -0.30 5.88 -10.75
N GLY A 49 -0.62 5.66 -12.04
CA GLY A 49 -0.54 6.69 -13.07
C GLY A 49 -1.68 7.70 -13.03
N GLY A 50 -2.88 7.31 -12.58
CA GLY A 50 -4.04 8.19 -12.56
C GLY A 50 -4.22 8.97 -11.26
N LEU A 51 -3.88 8.36 -10.12
CA LEU A 51 -4.06 8.96 -8.79
C LEU A 51 -2.75 9.18 -8.03
N GLY A 52 -1.61 8.77 -8.59
CA GLY A 52 -0.31 8.83 -7.89
C GLY A 52 -0.28 8.06 -6.57
N LEU A 53 -1.15 7.04 -6.43
CA LEU A 53 -1.46 6.41 -5.15
C LEU A 53 -0.24 5.85 -4.39
N PRO A 54 0.73 5.18 -5.06
CA PRO A 54 1.92 4.68 -4.37
C PRO A 54 2.86 5.79 -3.87
N GLY A 55 2.85 6.94 -4.54
CA GLY A 55 3.66 8.11 -4.20
C GLY A 55 2.94 9.15 -3.33
N LEU A 56 1.71 8.89 -2.90
CA LEU A 56 0.85 9.89 -2.24
C LEU A 56 1.54 10.58 -1.05
N ALA A 57 2.18 9.82 -0.16
CA ALA A 57 2.89 10.33 1.01
C ALA A 57 4.42 10.41 0.84
N LEU A 58 4.92 10.26 -0.38
CA LEU A 58 6.34 10.48 -0.68
C LEU A 58 6.59 11.95 -1.00
N ALA A 59 7.78 12.43 -0.67
CA ALA A 59 8.21 13.80 -1.00
C ALA A 59 8.25 14.01 -2.52
N GLU A 60 7.97 15.24 -2.95
CA GLU A 60 7.96 15.65 -4.36
C GLU A 60 9.30 15.41 -5.06
N GLU A 61 10.42 15.55 -4.33
CA GLU A 61 11.76 15.27 -4.86
C GLU A 61 11.93 13.84 -5.38
N TYR A 62 11.10 12.90 -4.91
CA TYR A 62 11.05 11.50 -5.37
C TYR A 62 9.85 11.22 -6.30
N GLY A 63 9.20 12.26 -6.81
CA GLY A 63 8.02 12.12 -7.67
C GLY A 63 6.73 11.79 -6.92
N GLY A 64 6.71 11.96 -5.61
CA GLY A 64 5.50 11.83 -4.79
C GLY A 64 4.64 13.08 -4.79
N ALA A 65 3.47 12.98 -4.17
CA ALA A 65 2.53 14.11 -4.04
C ALA A 65 2.79 14.99 -2.79
N GLY A 66 3.70 14.58 -1.91
CA GLY A 66 3.99 15.33 -0.68
C GLY A 66 2.86 15.37 0.35
N CYS A 67 1.83 14.54 0.18
CA CYS A 67 0.74 14.43 1.14
C CYS A 67 1.22 13.82 2.46
N THR A 68 0.36 13.88 3.48
CA THR A 68 0.66 13.30 4.79
C THR A 68 0.28 11.81 4.88
N ALA A 69 0.63 11.19 6.00
CA ALA A 69 0.19 9.83 6.30
C ALA A 69 -1.34 9.71 6.44
N ALA A 70 -2.06 10.82 6.70
CA ALA A 70 -3.51 10.83 6.81
C ALA A 70 -4.18 10.52 5.46
N GLU A 71 -3.74 11.16 4.38
CA GLU A 71 -4.24 10.90 3.02
C GLU A 71 -3.92 9.48 2.58
N LEU A 72 -2.73 8.98 2.89
CA LEU A 72 -2.38 7.57 2.62
C LEU A 72 -3.24 6.59 3.43
N ALA A 73 -3.56 6.90 4.68
CA ALA A 73 -4.45 6.09 5.50
C ALA A 73 -5.87 6.05 4.92
N LEU A 74 -6.40 7.18 4.42
CA LEU A 74 -7.67 7.22 3.70
C LEU A 74 -7.65 6.34 2.45
N ALA A 75 -6.56 6.35 1.70
CA ALA A 75 -6.41 5.50 0.53
C ALA A 75 -6.38 4.00 0.91
N CYS A 76 -5.70 3.65 2.00
CA CYS A 76 -5.71 2.29 2.53
C CYS A 76 -7.11 1.89 3.03
N GLU A 77 -7.86 2.80 3.67
CA GLU A 77 -9.24 2.56 4.09
C GLU A 77 -10.14 2.25 2.90
N GLU A 78 -10.10 3.06 1.85
CA GLU A 78 -10.98 2.87 0.69
C GLU A 78 -10.62 1.61 -0.12
N THR A 79 -9.34 1.30 -0.28
CA THR A 79 -8.91 0.05 -0.92
C THR A 79 -9.29 -1.17 -0.06
N GLY A 80 -9.21 -1.06 1.25
CA GLY A 80 -9.67 -2.09 2.20
C GLY A 80 -11.18 -2.30 2.14
N ARG A 81 -11.97 -1.22 2.09
CA ARG A 81 -13.45 -1.30 1.92
C ARG A 81 -13.85 -2.02 0.64
N ALA A 82 -13.10 -1.80 -0.44
CA ALA A 82 -13.30 -2.48 -1.72
C ALA A 82 -12.73 -3.90 -1.75
N LEU A 83 -12.11 -4.37 -0.65
CA LEU A 83 -11.37 -5.65 -0.58
C LEU A 83 -10.37 -5.81 -1.73
N LEU A 84 -9.74 -4.71 -2.15
CA LEU A 84 -8.83 -4.70 -3.28
C LEU A 84 -7.51 -5.39 -2.93
N PRO A 85 -7.17 -6.53 -3.55
CA PRO A 85 -5.82 -7.07 -3.47
C PRO A 85 -4.85 -6.10 -4.16
N SER A 86 -3.94 -5.49 -3.41
CA SER A 86 -2.97 -4.54 -3.95
C SER A 86 -1.70 -4.48 -3.10
N PRO A 87 -0.56 -4.10 -3.68
CA PRO A 87 0.68 -3.90 -2.94
C PRO A 87 0.73 -2.58 -2.15
N LEU A 88 -0.36 -1.78 -2.12
CA LEU A 88 -0.38 -0.44 -1.55
C LEU A 88 0.12 -0.40 -0.11
N LEU A 89 -0.47 -1.22 0.77
CA LEU A 89 -0.08 -1.23 2.19
C LEU A 89 1.39 -1.63 2.37
N ALA A 90 1.82 -2.73 1.73
CA ALA A 90 3.18 -3.22 1.89
C ALA A 90 4.21 -2.26 1.31
N THR A 91 3.92 -1.66 0.16
CA THR A 91 4.86 -0.80 -0.58
C THR A 91 4.81 0.64 -0.08
N ALA A 92 3.65 1.30 -0.15
CA ALA A 92 3.53 2.73 0.11
C ALA A 92 3.46 3.06 1.60
N ALA A 93 2.76 2.24 2.40
CA ALA A 93 2.58 2.55 3.81
C ALA A 93 3.68 1.96 4.72
N LEU A 94 4.36 0.89 4.30
CA LEU A 94 5.39 0.25 5.12
C LEU A 94 6.79 0.40 4.54
N ALA A 95 7.04 -0.04 3.31
CA ALA A 95 8.40 -0.07 2.76
C ALA A 95 8.91 1.33 2.39
N ALA A 96 8.11 2.16 1.72
CA ALA A 96 8.53 3.48 1.28
C ALA A 96 8.94 4.42 2.43
N PRO A 97 8.16 4.57 3.52
CA PRO A 97 8.58 5.40 4.65
C PRO A 97 9.86 4.88 5.32
N LEU A 98 10.05 3.55 5.39
CA LEU A 98 11.25 2.97 5.95
C LEU A 98 12.48 3.30 5.10
N ILE A 99 12.36 3.18 3.77
CA ILE A 99 13.44 3.55 2.83
C ILE A 99 13.74 5.05 2.93
N ALA A 100 12.70 5.89 3.01
CA ALA A 100 12.86 7.34 3.15
C ALA A 100 13.59 7.73 4.44
N ALA A 101 13.28 7.05 5.55
CA ALA A 101 13.86 7.36 6.86
C ALA A 101 15.28 6.78 7.06
N LEU A 102 15.51 5.55 6.61
CA LEU A 102 16.72 4.79 6.94
C LEU A 102 17.62 4.47 5.75
N GLY A 103 17.14 4.68 4.52
CA GLY A 103 17.92 4.43 3.31
C GLY A 103 19.09 5.41 3.15
N THR A 104 20.17 4.96 2.53
CA THR A 104 21.23 5.87 2.07
C THR A 104 20.68 6.81 0.98
N PRO A 105 21.35 7.95 0.68
CA PRO A 105 20.96 8.81 -0.42
C PRO A 105 20.78 8.07 -1.75
N ASP A 106 21.72 7.17 -2.08
CA ASP A 106 21.66 6.37 -3.31
C ASP A 106 20.49 5.38 -3.32
N GLN A 107 20.19 4.75 -2.18
CA GLN A 107 19.02 3.87 -2.06
C GLN A 107 17.71 4.64 -2.23
N ARG A 108 17.59 5.82 -1.60
CA ARG A 108 16.41 6.67 -1.74
C ARG A 108 16.23 7.10 -3.19
N ALA A 109 17.29 7.61 -3.83
CA ALA A 109 17.25 8.05 -5.22
C ALA A 109 16.93 6.92 -6.21
N ALA A 110 17.41 5.68 -5.95
CA ALA A 110 17.17 4.55 -6.83
C ALA A 110 15.78 3.91 -6.64
N LEU A 111 15.21 3.92 -5.45
CA LEU A 111 14.02 3.13 -5.12
C LEU A 111 12.74 3.98 -5.04
N LEU A 112 12.79 5.15 -4.38
CA LEU A 112 11.59 5.92 -4.10
C LEU A 112 10.87 6.45 -5.35
N PRO A 113 11.55 6.94 -6.40
CA PRO A 113 10.87 7.36 -7.62
C PRO A 113 10.12 6.21 -8.30
N ARG A 114 10.70 5.01 -8.31
CA ARG A 114 10.08 3.82 -8.88
C ARG A 114 8.92 3.28 -8.04
N ILE A 115 8.92 3.54 -6.75
CA ILE A 115 7.77 3.28 -5.90
C ILE A 115 6.67 4.31 -6.19
N ALA A 116 7.03 5.58 -6.30
CA ALA A 116 6.08 6.67 -6.56
C ALA A 116 5.30 6.46 -7.87
N ASP A 117 5.99 6.03 -8.93
CA ASP A 117 5.38 5.75 -10.24
C ASP A 117 4.70 4.36 -10.33
N GLY A 118 4.82 3.53 -9.29
CA GLY A 118 4.22 2.20 -9.20
C GLY A 118 4.95 1.10 -9.98
N THR A 119 6.12 1.38 -10.57
CA THR A 119 6.92 0.36 -11.30
C THR A 119 7.69 -0.57 -10.38
N LEU A 120 7.90 -0.17 -9.13
CA LEU A 120 8.51 -1.00 -8.10
C LEU A 120 7.53 -1.23 -6.95
N THR A 121 7.28 -2.49 -6.63
CA THR A 121 6.61 -2.89 -5.40
C THR A 121 7.61 -3.44 -4.40
N ALA A 122 7.36 -3.23 -3.12
CA ALA A 122 8.24 -3.67 -2.05
C ALA A 122 7.44 -4.20 -0.86
N ALA A 123 8.05 -5.07 -0.09
CA ALA A 123 7.46 -5.58 1.15
C ALA A 123 8.53 -5.74 2.23
N LEU A 124 8.14 -5.53 3.48
CA LEU A 124 9.01 -5.76 4.62
C LEU A 124 8.96 -7.23 5.03
N ARG A 125 10.13 -7.84 5.12
CA ARG A 125 10.29 -9.18 5.68
C ARG A 125 10.98 -9.09 7.04
N PRO A 126 10.34 -9.51 8.14
CA PRO A 126 10.99 -9.51 9.45
C PRO A 126 12.20 -10.46 9.44
N PRO A 127 13.27 -10.13 10.20
CA PRO A 127 14.42 -11.02 10.30
C PRO A 127 14.02 -12.37 10.89
N ARG A 128 14.61 -13.45 10.38
CA ARG A 128 14.30 -14.84 10.75
C ARG A 128 14.29 -15.14 12.26
N ARG A 129 14.96 -14.31 13.08
CA ARG A 129 15.02 -14.47 14.53
C ARG A 129 13.70 -14.16 15.25
N LEU A 130 12.86 -13.27 14.73
CA LEU A 130 11.54 -12.96 15.31
C LEU A 130 10.51 -14.07 15.05
N ALA A 131 10.70 -14.90 14.03
CA ALA A 131 9.81 -16.01 13.70
C ALA A 131 9.96 -17.24 14.64
N ARG A 132 10.94 -17.24 15.56
CA ARG A 132 11.20 -18.42 16.42
C ARG A 132 10.37 -18.47 17.70
N HIS A 133 9.54 -17.51 18.01
CA HIS A 133 8.66 -17.57 19.17
C HIS A 133 7.28 -18.15 18.82
N ARG A 134 7.27 -19.37 18.25
CA ARG A 134 6.07 -20.20 18.31
C ARG A 134 6.00 -20.80 19.71
N PRO A 135 4.96 -20.52 20.52
CA PRO A 135 4.77 -21.22 21.78
C PRO A 135 4.67 -22.71 21.46
N ARG A 136 5.48 -23.53 22.14
CA ARG A 136 5.39 -24.99 22.03
C ARG A 136 3.97 -25.41 22.42
N PRO A 137 3.29 -26.27 21.64
CA PRO A 137 2.00 -26.81 22.06
C PRO A 137 2.21 -27.56 23.38
N HIS A 138 1.42 -27.21 24.39
CA HIS A 138 1.37 -27.94 25.63
C HIS A 138 1.08 -29.42 25.33
N ARG A 139 2.07 -30.27 25.59
CA ARG A 139 1.87 -31.73 25.61
C ARG A 139 0.84 -32.03 26.70
N ARG A 140 -0.37 -32.41 26.31
CA ARG A 140 -1.33 -32.99 27.25
C ARG A 140 -0.70 -34.26 27.79
N GLN A 141 -0.43 -34.34 29.09
CA GLN A 141 -0.08 -35.56 29.77
C GLN A 141 -1.35 -36.46 29.79
N PRO A 142 -1.27 -37.71 29.36
CA PRO A 142 -2.37 -38.66 29.56
C PRO A 142 -2.50 -38.97 31.03
N ARG A 143 -3.73 -39.00 31.54
CA ARG A 143 -4.09 -39.54 32.88
C ARG A 143 -4.05 -41.05 32.84
#